data_6fc567f0da18ffc0750e70d84fcb8dc9
#
_entry.id   6fc567f0da18ffc0750e70d84fcb8dc9
#
_cell.length_a   1.000
_cell.length_b   1.000
_cell.length_c   1.000
_cell.angle_alpha   90.00
_cell.angle_beta   90.00
_cell.angle_gamma   90.00
#
_symmetry.space_group_name_H-M   'P 1'
#
loop_
_entity.id
_entity.type
_entity.pdbx_description
1 polymer ?
#
loop_
_entity_poly.entity_id
_entity_poly.type
_entity_poly.pdbx_seq_one_letter_code
_entity_poly.pdbx_strand_id
1 'polypeptide(L)'
;MKFKEIAFTVAISAVTAVGAVWGYGKYLKSSNTYGGQQAGIVPANYARTAGFGDGSSMPPGAIDFTVPSQAAIPAVVHIKTKTNAKQLSNNLPKTQRQQNPFSEMFGDDDLFQQLFNQRSNVIPEQRASGSGVLISDDGYIVTNNHVAANADEITVTLSNKKTYKAKLVGTDAAYDLAVIKIEAAGLPYLVYGNSDEVKIGQWVLAIGYPLNLETTVTAGIISAKSRSLGLNRDRSGNPNSGVESYLQTDAAVNMGNSGGALINTDGKMIGINSAIASPTGYYSGYSYAIPVNIVKKVVDDIIKFGTVQRAYIGVSYVTPTDYSDEEKKKIGVPEDAYGIYVTDVPKDGGAYNAGIRKGDMISMVNGVAVSSGAEMQEQVSRYKPGDRITVTVIRSGKEMTMNVQLKNKAGNFDVVKGEIAADKLGADLVTLDPKKAKESGVTGGVVVKRIHPDGAIDKQSRMKDGFVILKLNNKAISSVEELRTIIGESKEVVISGFYPGYDGLYEYNLVLDDQ
;
A
#
# COMPACT_ATOMS: atom_id res chain seq x y z
N MET A 1 35.76 26.03 -92.47
CA MET A 1 34.39 25.58 -92.08
C MET A 1 33.43 26.67 -92.40
N LYS A 2 32.33 26.37 -93.12
CA LYS A 2 31.29 27.36 -93.42
C LYS A 2 30.46 27.66 -92.17
N PHE A 3 30.14 28.91 -91.97
CA PHE A 3 29.37 29.40 -90.76
C PHE A 3 28.17 28.49 -90.40
N LYS A 4 27.52 27.90 -91.41
CA LYS A 4 26.40 26.96 -91.24
C LYS A 4 26.80 25.65 -90.54
N GLU A 5 28.00 25.14 -90.77
CA GLU A 5 28.52 23.91 -90.16
C GLU A 5 28.85 24.16 -88.69
N ILE A 6 29.38 25.33 -88.34
CA ILE A 6 29.65 25.72 -86.96
C ILE A 6 28.33 25.89 -86.18
N ALA A 7 27.34 26.59 -86.76
CA ALA A 7 26.02 26.78 -86.14
C ALA A 7 25.32 25.42 -85.92
N PHE A 8 25.41 24.50 -86.85
CA PHE A 8 24.82 23.17 -86.72
C PHE A 8 25.49 22.32 -85.63
N THR A 9 26.82 22.37 -85.54
CA THR A 9 27.58 21.67 -84.50
C THR A 9 27.22 22.25 -83.07
N VAL A 10 27.16 23.54 -82.98
CA VAL A 10 26.75 24.21 -81.71
C VAL A 10 25.32 23.82 -81.31
N ALA A 11 24.37 23.81 -82.26
CA ALA A 11 22.98 23.42 -81.99
C ALA A 11 22.87 21.95 -81.51
N ILE A 12 23.63 21.02 -82.22
CA ILE A 12 23.67 19.61 -81.78
C ILE A 12 24.26 19.49 -80.36
N SER A 13 25.40 20.16 -80.11
CA SER A 13 26.01 20.13 -78.78
C SER A 13 25.13 20.66 -77.69
N ALA A 14 24.34 21.73 -77.94
CA ALA A 14 23.40 22.27 -77.02
C ALA A 14 22.21 21.30 -76.72
N VAL A 15 21.67 20.67 -77.80
CA VAL A 15 20.61 19.68 -77.64
C VAL A 15 21.09 18.44 -76.88
N THR A 16 22.30 17.95 -77.18
CA THR A 16 22.86 16.81 -76.44
C THR A 16 23.18 17.16 -75.01
N ALA A 17 23.68 18.35 -74.70
CA ALA A 17 23.93 18.79 -73.35
C ALA A 17 22.61 18.93 -72.56
N VAL A 18 21.56 19.53 -73.14
CA VAL A 18 20.25 19.63 -72.51
C VAL A 18 19.61 18.24 -72.31
N GLY A 19 19.72 17.37 -73.31
CA GLY A 19 19.25 15.98 -73.22
C GLY A 19 19.97 15.18 -72.15
N ALA A 20 21.28 15.35 -72.01
CA ALA A 20 22.08 14.68 -70.97
C ALA A 20 21.70 15.20 -69.55
N VAL A 21 21.59 16.51 -69.38
CA VAL A 21 21.17 17.14 -68.11
C VAL A 21 19.75 16.70 -67.74
N TRP A 22 18.83 16.70 -68.71
CA TRP A 22 17.45 16.25 -68.47
C TRP A 22 17.36 14.76 -68.14
N GLY A 23 18.10 13.91 -68.88
CA GLY A 23 18.19 12.46 -68.65
C GLY A 23 18.82 12.17 -67.29
N TYR A 24 19.92 12.88 -66.93
CA TYR A 24 20.56 12.75 -65.63
C TYR A 24 19.64 13.25 -64.49
N GLY A 25 18.93 14.33 -64.70
CA GLY A 25 17.94 14.83 -63.74
C GLY A 25 16.77 13.87 -63.52
N LYS A 26 16.33 13.15 -64.61
CA LYS A 26 15.32 12.09 -64.49
C LYS A 26 15.88 10.84 -63.81
N TYR A 27 17.13 10.50 -64.10
CA TYR A 27 17.86 9.38 -63.46
C TYR A 27 18.05 9.66 -61.97
N LEU A 28 18.47 10.85 -61.56
CA LEU A 28 18.55 11.25 -60.15
C LEU A 28 17.19 11.28 -59.47
N LYS A 29 16.14 11.73 -60.16
CA LYS A 29 14.76 11.67 -59.61
C LYS A 29 14.25 10.23 -59.46
N SER A 30 14.67 9.32 -60.36
CA SER A 30 14.36 7.90 -60.29
C SER A 30 15.20 7.16 -59.24
N SER A 31 16.45 7.61 -58.98
CA SER A 31 17.34 7.02 -57.99
C SER A 31 17.15 7.59 -56.57
N ASN A 32 16.49 8.72 -56.44
CA ASN A 32 16.16 9.32 -55.12
C ASN A 32 14.86 8.80 -54.52
N THR A 33 14.33 7.68 -55.01
CA THR A 33 13.28 6.93 -54.31
C THR A 33 13.92 6.01 -53.25
N TYR A 34 14.61 6.59 -52.29
CA TYR A 34 15.03 5.86 -51.09
C TYR A 34 13.80 5.34 -50.27
N GLY A 35 12.60 5.68 -50.73
CA GLY A 35 11.38 5.26 -50.07
C GLY A 35 10.58 4.12 -50.74
N GLY A 36 10.92 3.75 -52.00
CA GLY A 36 9.98 2.90 -52.77
C GLY A 36 10.42 1.48 -53.07
N GLN A 37 11.75 1.19 -53.12
CA GLN A 37 12.24 -0.12 -53.56
C GLN A 37 12.95 -0.96 -52.48
N GLN A 38 13.11 -0.46 -51.28
CA GLN A 38 13.60 -1.25 -50.16
C GLN A 38 12.53 -1.70 -49.17
N ALA A 39 11.26 -1.67 -49.52
CA ALA A 39 10.16 -2.17 -48.72
C ALA A 39 10.23 -3.65 -48.33
N GLY A 40 11.17 -4.39 -48.91
CA GLY A 40 11.46 -5.79 -48.58
C GLY A 40 12.62 -6.00 -47.60
N ILE A 41 13.42 -4.98 -47.32
CA ILE A 41 14.63 -5.08 -46.49
C ILE A 41 14.50 -4.28 -45.17
N VAL A 42 13.73 -3.19 -45.18
CA VAL A 42 13.48 -2.36 -44.00
C VAL A 42 11.98 -2.30 -43.73
N PRO A 43 11.53 -2.56 -42.51
CA PRO A 43 10.11 -2.45 -42.17
C PRO A 43 9.53 -1.07 -42.51
N ALA A 44 8.31 -1.03 -43.03
CA ALA A 44 7.66 0.21 -43.52
C ALA A 44 7.54 1.31 -42.43
N ASN A 45 7.63 0.95 -41.17
CA ASN A 45 7.64 1.86 -40.01
C ASN A 45 9.02 2.48 -39.74
N TYR A 46 10.11 1.92 -40.30
CA TYR A 46 11.47 2.45 -40.07
C TYR A 46 11.67 3.83 -40.71
N ALA A 47 11.06 4.05 -41.86
CA ALA A 47 11.14 5.35 -42.56
C ALA A 47 10.30 6.47 -41.87
N ARG A 48 9.39 6.11 -41.01
CA ARG A 48 8.54 7.08 -40.28
C ARG A 48 9.12 7.57 -38.95
N THR A 49 10.15 6.87 -38.43
CA THR A 49 10.79 7.24 -37.17
C THR A 49 11.84 8.34 -37.32
N ALA A 50 12.28 8.66 -38.53
CA ALA A 50 13.25 9.72 -38.79
C ALA A 50 12.63 11.12 -39.00
N GLY A 51 11.35 11.30 -38.71
CA GLY A 51 10.74 12.61 -38.69
C GLY A 51 11.21 13.40 -37.46
N PHE A 52 12.23 14.24 -37.62
CA PHE A 52 12.38 15.41 -36.75
C PHE A 52 11.24 16.41 -37.01
N GLY A 53 10.00 15.91 -37.01
CA GLY A 53 8.82 16.73 -36.90
C GLY A 53 8.64 17.09 -35.45
N ASP A 54 8.14 18.23 -35.19
CA ASP A 54 7.85 18.89 -33.92
C ASP A 54 6.97 18.11 -32.91
N GLY A 55 7.07 16.79 -32.86
CA GLY A 55 6.43 15.93 -31.84
C GLY A 55 4.91 15.96 -31.78
N SER A 56 4.23 16.65 -32.70
CA SER A 56 2.81 16.95 -32.60
C SER A 56 1.87 15.98 -33.33
N SER A 57 2.37 14.90 -33.95
CA SER A 57 1.50 13.94 -34.63
C SER A 57 1.66 12.52 -34.12
N MET A 58 1.21 12.27 -32.88
CA MET A 58 0.85 10.90 -32.52
C MET A 58 -0.32 10.44 -33.41
N PRO A 59 -0.33 9.17 -33.84
CA PRO A 59 -1.47 8.62 -34.53
C PRO A 59 -2.75 8.85 -33.73
N PRO A 60 -3.89 9.18 -34.33
CA PRO A 60 -5.16 9.27 -33.61
C PRO A 60 -5.39 7.98 -32.83
N GLY A 61 -5.53 8.08 -31.49
CA GLY A 61 -5.71 6.92 -30.61
C GLY A 61 -4.43 6.35 -29.98
N ALA A 62 -3.26 6.93 -30.22
CA ALA A 62 -2.06 6.59 -29.43
C ALA A 62 -2.25 7.09 -27.99
N ILE A 63 -1.94 6.21 -27.02
CA ILE A 63 -1.99 6.57 -25.60
C ILE A 63 -0.73 7.35 -25.26
N ASP A 64 -0.89 8.60 -24.82
CA ASP A 64 0.19 9.42 -24.30
C ASP A 64 0.13 9.46 -22.76
N PHE A 65 1.19 8.99 -22.13
CA PHE A 65 1.33 8.99 -20.68
C PHE A 65 1.97 10.26 -20.12
N THR A 66 2.37 11.18 -20.97
CA THR A 66 3.07 12.43 -20.56
C THR A 66 2.17 13.28 -19.66
N VAL A 67 0.92 13.50 -20.06
CA VAL A 67 -0.02 14.35 -19.32
C VAL A 67 -0.34 13.79 -17.92
N PRO A 68 -0.79 12.52 -17.77
CA PRO A 68 -1.05 11.96 -16.44
C PRO A 68 0.22 11.86 -15.59
N SER A 69 1.38 11.60 -16.17
CA SER A 69 2.66 11.56 -15.44
C SER A 69 3.04 12.94 -14.90
N GLN A 70 2.98 13.98 -15.72
CA GLN A 70 3.29 15.35 -15.31
C GLN A 70 2.34 15.86 -14.22
N ALA A 71 1.07 15.48 -14.27
CA ALA A 71 0.09 15.82 -13.23
C ALA A 71 0.36 15.11 -11.90
N ALA A 72 0.83 13.87 -11.93
CA ALA A 72 0.97 13.03 -10.74
C ALA A 72 2.35 13.15 -10.06
N ILE A 73 3.44 13.31 -10.83
CA ILE A 73 4.81 13.39 -10.30
C ILE A 73 4.95 14.41 -9.14
N PRO A 74 4.40 15.63 -9.20
CA PRO A 74 4.55 16.60 -8.12
C PRO A 74 3.98 16.15 -6.77
N ALA A 75 3.00 15.25 -6.79
CA ALA A 75 2.34 14.74 -5.58
C ALA A 75 2.99 13.48 -5.03
N VAL A 76 3.95 12.87 -5.73
CA VAL A 76 4.71 11.72 -5.23
C VAL A 76 5.99 12.21 -4.56
N VAL A 77 6.27 11.70 -3.36
CA VAL A 77 7.37 12.17 -2.51
C VAL A 77 8.32 11.03 -2.17
N HIS A 78 9.57 11.37 -1.91
CA HIS A 78 10.58 10.46 -1.41
C HIS A 78 10.57 10.45 0.13
N ILE A 79 10.52 9.28 0.73
CA ILE A 79 10.55 9.08 2.17
C ILE A 79 11.85 8.40 2.56
N LYS A 80 12.53 8.97 3.54
CA LYS A 80 13.70 8.36 4.20
C LYS A 80 13.40 8.22 5.68
N THR A 81 13.70 7.05 6.23
CA THR A 81 13.49 6.77 7.64
C THR A 81 14.82 6.36 8.30
N LYS A 82 14.92 6.66 9.59
CA LYS A 82 16.03 6.24 10.42
C LYS A 82 15.50 5.58 11.67
N THR A 83 16.14 4.48 12.06
CA THR A 83 15.87 3.75 13.29
C THR A 83 17.18 3.62 14.08
N ASN A 84 17.21 4.08 15.34
CA ASN A 84 18.40 4.09 16.16
C ASN A 84 18.76 2.69 16.66
N ALA A 85 20.05 2.37 16.65
CA ALA A 85 20.60 1.07 17.05
C ALA A 85 20.24 0.62 18.49
N LYS A 86 20.03 1.57 19.41
CA LYS A 86 19.63 1.26 20.81
C LYS A 86 18.27 0.57 20.90
N GLN A 87 17.41 0.74 19.94
CA GLN A 87 16.07 0.15 19.96
C GLN A 87 16.05 -1.28 19.38
N LEU A 88 16.91 -1.57 18.42
CA LEU A 88 17.07 -2.93 17.89
C LEU A 88 17.60 -3.91 18.93
N SER A 89 18.52 -3.48 19.80
CA SER A 89 19.10 -4.34 20.83
C SER A 89 18.12 -4.74 21.93
N ASN A 90 17.09 -3.93 22.21
CA ASN A 90 16.08 -4.20 23.23
C ASN A 90 14.93 -5.09 22.73
N ASN A 91 14.75 -5.22 21.43
CA ASN A 91 13.66 -5.99 20.81
C ASN A 91 14.09 -7.38 20.30
N LEU A 92 15.37 -7.74 20.39
CA LEU A 92 15.83 -9.07 19.99
C LEU A 92 15.71 -10.04 21.18
N PRO A 93 14.79 -11.02 21.16
CA PRO A 93 14.93 -12.20 21.98
C PRO A 93 16.23 -12.89 21.57
N LYS A 94 17.07 -13.24 22.54
CA LYS A 94 18.42 -13.84 22.34
C LYS A 94 18.42 -15.16 21.54
N THR A 95 17.29 -15.63 21.05
CA THR A 95 17.14 -16.91 20.34
C THR A 95 15.94 -16.96 19.37
N GLN A 96 15.77 -16.01 18.46
CA GLN A 96 14.95 -16.28 17.26
C GLN A 96 15.09 -15.14 16.27
N ARG A 97 15.69 -15.42 15.10
CA ARG A 97 15.52 -14.61 13.89
C ARG A 97 14.02 -14.50 13.61
N GLN A 98 13.46 -13.36 13.86
CA GLN A 98 12.11 -13.03 13.40
C GLN A 98 12.21 -12.71 11.92
N GLN A 99 11.95 -13.70 11.06
CA GLN A 99 11.74 -13.48 9.65
C GLN A 99 10.50 -12.59 9.50
N ASN A 100 10.70 -11.37 9.01
CA ASN A 100 9.62 -10.53 8.53
C ASN A 100 9.01 -11.23 7.30
N PRO A 101 7.68 -11.40 7.19
CA PRO A 101 7.06 -11.98 5.99
C PRO A 101 7.45 -11.23 4.70
N PHE A 102 7.79 -9.95 4.83
CA PHE A 102 8.27 -9.13 3.73
C PHE A 102 9.74 -9.38 3.38
N SER A 103 10.59 -9.85 4.28
CA SER A 103 11.99 -10.17 3.97
C SER A 103 12.11 -11.41 3.10
N GLU A 104 11.21 -12.39 3.23
CA GLU A 104 11.16 -13.55 2.33
C GLU A 104 10.74 -13.17 0.91
N MET A 105 10.01 -12.06 0.73
CA MET A 105 9.55 -11.60 -0.57
C MET A 105 10.56 -10.68 -1.29
N PHE A 106 11.46 -10.01 -0.55
CA PHE A 106 12.45 -9.07 -1.11
C PHE A 106 13.86 -9.64 -1.19
N GLY A 107 14.06 -10.94 -0.89
CA GLY A 107 15.37 -11.62 -0.90
C GLY A 107 16.13 -11.44 0.41
N ASP A 108 16.95 -12.43 0.68
CA ASP A 108 17.69 -12.59 1.93
C ASP A 108 18.48 -11.32 2.29
N ASP A 109 18.31 -10.81 3.51
CA ASP A 109 19.05 -9.68 4.11
C ASP A 109 20.58 -9.85 4.07
N ASP A 110 21.08 -11.04 3.73
CA ASP A 110 22.52 -11.34 3.67
C ASP A 110 23.26 -10.54 2.59
N LEU A 111 22.63 -10.20 1.47
CA LEU A 111 23.26 -9.38 0.43
C LEU A 111 23.36 -7.91 0.86
N PHE A 112 22.38 -7.40 1.59
CA PHE A 112 22.41 -6.04 2.14
C PHE A 112 23.39 -5.95 3.32
N GLN A 113 23.46 -6.97 4.17
CA GLN A 113 24.43 -7.07 5.25
C GLN A 113 25.86 -7.27 4.74
N GLN A 114 26.07 -8.01 3.66
CA GLN A 114 27.39 -8.26 3.09
C GLN A 114 28.02 -7.03 2.42
N LEU A 115 27.19 -6.12 1.88
CA LEU A 115 27.65 -4.85 1.28
C LEU A 115 28.03 -3.80 2.33
N PHE A 116 27.51 -3.90 3.57
CA PHE A 116 27.73 -2.91 4.63
C PHE A 116 28.49 -3.43 5.85
N ASN A 117 28.84 -4.73 5.94
CA ASN A 117 29.61 -5.29 7.05
C ASN A 117 31.11 -5.11 6.84
N GLN A 118 31.59 -3.91 7.10
CA GLN A 118 33.00 -3.71 7.44
C GLN A 118 33.10 -3.37 8.94
N ARG A 119 33.46 -4.40 9.70
CA ARG A 119 34.01 -4.42 11.07
C ARG A 119 33.77 -3.16 11.95
N SER A 120 32.67 -3.17 12.70
CA SER A 120 32.64 -2.55 14.04
C SER A 120 31.50 -3.14 14.86
N ASN A 121 31.74 -3.40 16.16
CA ASN A 121 30.75 -3.89 17.15
C ASN A 121 29.66 -2.85 17.50
N VAL A 122 29.34 -1.95 16.60
CA VAL A 122 28.26 -0.97 16.70
C VAL A 122 27.16 -1.46 15.79
N ILE A 123 25.98 -1.77 16.33
CA ILE A 123 24.78 -2.07 15.52
C ILE A 123 24.56 -0.83 14.64
N PRO A 124 24.60 -0.94 13.30
CA PRO A 124 24.48 0.22 12.43
C PRO A 124 23.05 0.81 12.53
N GLU A 125 22.96 2.11 12.40
CA GLU A 125 21.71 2.84 12.21
C GLU A 125 21.01 2.28 10.98
N GLN A 126 19.80 1.71 11.14
CA GLN A 126 19.02 1.22 9.99
C GLN A 126 18.37 2.40 9.28
N ARG A 127 18.55 2.46 7.98
CA ARG A 127 17.95 3.45 7.09
C ARG A 127 17.12 2.74 6.07
N ALA A 128 15.85 3.11 5.97
CA ALA A 128 14.97 2.65 4.90
C ALA A 128 14.61 3.82 3.97
N SER A 129 14.25 3.47 2.75
CA SER A 129 13.84 4.42 1.71
C SER A 129 12.60 3.89 1.00
N GLY A 130 11.66 4.77 0.73
CA GLY A 130 10.42 4.47 0.03
C GLY A 130 9.81 5.72 -0.59
N SER A 131 8.61 5.56 -1.05
CA SER A 131 7.79 6.62 -1.64
C SER A 131 6.58 6.92 -0.78
N GLY A 132 5.95 8.05 -1.02
CA GLY A 132 4.66 8.42 -0.48
C GLY A 132 3.86 9.24 -1.47
N VAL A 133 2.57 9.40 -1.22
CA VAL A 133 1.65 10.18 -2.04
C VAL A 133 1.01 11.25 -1.18
N LEU A 134 1.17 12.51 -1.56
CA LEU A 134 0.41 13.64 -1.00
C LEU A 134 -1.07 13.47 -1.35
N ILE A 135 -1.92 13.48 -0.35
CA ILE A 135 -3.37 13.29 -0.46
C ILE A 135 -4.16 14.53 -0.06
N SER A 136 -3.48 15.57 0.42
CA SER A 136 -4.06 16.86 0.77
C SER A 136 -3.06 17.99 0.57
N ASP A 137 -3.55 19.21 0.38
CA ASP A 137 -2.77 20.42 0.19
C ASP A 137 -2.08 20.92 1.46
N ASP A 138 -2.52 20.44 2.64
CA ASP A 138 -1.96 20.77 3.94
C ASP A 138 -0.87 19.78 4.41
N GLY A 139 -0.55 18.72 3.61
CA GLY A 139 0.62 17.87 3.81
C GLY A 139 0.38 16.51 4.44
N TYR A 140 -0.82 15.94 4.37
CA TYR A 140 -1.02 14.53 4.63
C TYR A 140 -0.45 13.68 3.49
N ILE A 141 0.25 12.62 3.84
CA ILE A 141 0.91 11.70 2.92
C ILE A 141 0.54 10.27 3.33
N VAL A 142 0.13 9.47 2.35
CA VAL A 142 -0.02 8.03 2.51
C VAL A 142 1.23 7.31 1.99
N THR A 143 1.65 6.28 2.70
CA THR A 143 2.77 5.39 2.34
C THR A 143 2.51 3.99 2.87
N ASN A 144 3.45 3.06 2.68
CA ASN A 144 3.34 1.74 3.29
C ASN A 144 3.77 1.75 4.76
N ASN A 145 3.16 0.85 5.54
CA ASN A 145 3.51 0.62 6.92
C ASN A 145 4.99 0.19 7.07
N HIS A 146 5.45 -0.74 6.23
CA HIS A 146 6.85 -1.21 6.28
C HIS A 146 7.87 -0.11 5.95
N VAL A 147 7.47 1.00 5.31
CA VAL A 147 8.33 2.16 5.04
C VAL A 147 8.43 3.06 6.27
N ALA A 148 7.31 3.32 6.97
CA ALA A 148 7.23 4.36 8.01
C ALA A 148 7.16 3.82 9.45
N ALA A 149 6.72 2.57 9.64
CA ALA A 149 6.60 1.99 10.98
C ALA A 149 7.97 1.81 11.65
N ASN A 150 8.00 1.99 12.96
CA ASN A 150 9.21 1.85 13.80
C ASN A 150 10.35 2.83 13.47
N ALA A 151 10.11 3.87 12.67
CA ALA A 151 11.08 4.92 12.42
C ALA A 151 11.12 5.93 13.59
N ASP A 152 12.33 6.31 14.02
CA ASP A 152 12.53 7.38 14.99
C ASP A 152 12.52 8.75 14.32
N GLU A 153 12.93 8.80 13.06
CA GLU A 153 12.91 10.02 12.25
C GLU A 153 12.42 9.69 10.85
N ILE A 154 11.43 10.46 10.39
CA ILE A 154 10.88 10.38 9.03
C ILE A 154 11.17 11.69 8.33
N THR A 155 11.85 11.61 7.20
CA THR A 155 12.19 12.74 6.34
C THR A 155 11.53 12.59 5.00
N VAL A 156 10.79 13.62 4.57
CA VAL A 156 10.09 13.66 3.28
C VAL A 156 10.76 14.68 2.37
N THR A 157 11.11 14.27 1.17
CA THR A 157 11.63 15.15 0.12
C THR A 157 10.60 15.24 -1.00
N LEU A 158 10.15 16.46 -1.29
CA LEU A 158 9.20 16.76 -2.37
C LEU A 158 9.89 16.75 -3.74
N SER A 159 9.10 16.73 -4.80
CA SER A 159 9.59 16.81 -6.20
C SER A 159 10.45 18.07 -6.47
N ASN A 160 10.15 19.19 -5.80
CA ASN A 160 10.93 20.43 -5.86
C ASN A 160 12.21 20.40 -4.99
N LYS A 161 12.62 19.23 -4.48
CA LYS A 161 13.78 18.98 -3.63
C LYS A 161 13.73 19.60 -2.23
N LYS A 162 12.63 20.25 -1.85
CA LYS A 162 12.44 20.70 -0.45
C LYS A 162 12.23 19.49 0.45
N THR A 163 12.85 19.55 1.63
CA THR A 163 12.85 18.46 2.61
C THR A 163 12.15 18.91 3.89
N TYR A 164 11.32 18.02 4.44
CA TYR A 164 10.55 18.24 5.65
C TYR A 164 10.71 17.07 6.61
N LYS A 165 10.68 17.35 7.91
CA LYS A 165 10.44 16.30 8.92
C LYS A 165 8.95 15.97 8.92
N ALA A 166 8.62 14.70 8.98
CA ALA A 166 7.26 14.23 9.04
C ALA A 166 6.94 13.62 10.40
N LYS A 167 5.70 13.81 10.85
CA LYS A 167 5.13 13.13 12.02
C LYS A 167 4.34 11.92 11.55
N LEU A 168 4.44 10.80 12.26
CA LEU A 168 3.59 9.64 12.03
C LEU A 168 2.22 9.91 12.63
N VAL A 169 1.16 9.90 11.79
CA VAL A 169 -0.23 10.07 12.24
C VAL A 169 -0.81 8.74 12.70
N GLY A 170 -0.49 7.66 12.00
CA GLY A 170 -0.87 6.31 12.39
C GLY A 170 -0.50 5.30 11.33
N THR A 171 -0.55 4.02 11.71
CA THR A 171 -0.21 2.90 10.84
C THR A 171 -1.24 1.80 10.91
N ASP A 172 -1.28 0.99 9.87
CA ASP A 172 -2.01 -0.26 9.84
C ASP A 172 -1.17 -1.35 9.18
N ALA A 173 -0.64 -2.26 9.98
CA ALA A 173 0.21 -3.35 9.50
C ALA A 173 -0.57 -4.38 8.66
N ALA A 174 -1.88 -4.53 8.89
CA ALA A 174 -2.70 -5.53 8.21
C ALA A 174 -3.03 -5.13 6.77
N TYR A 175 -3.08 -3.83 6.47
CA TYR A 175 -3.22 -3.31 5.11
C TYR A 175 -1.89 -2.81 4.55
N ASP A 176 -0.80 -2.87 5.34
CA ASP A 176 0.50 -2.30 4.99
C ASP A 176 0.41 -0.82 4.60
N LEU A 177 -0.32 -0.01 5.37
CA LEU A 177 -0.49 1.42 5.14
C LEU A 177 -0.05 2.24 6.35
N ALA A 178 0.46 3.44 6.08
CA ALA A 178 0.78 4.45 7.07
C ALA A 178 0.37 5.83 6.57
N VAL A 179 -0.03 6.70 7.49
CA VAL A 179 -0.28 8.12 7.25
C VAL A 179 0.75 8.94 8.00
N ILE A 180 1.43 9.82 7.30
CA ILE A 180 2.38 10.76 7.88
C ILE A 180 1.97 12.19 7.53
N LYS A 181 2.43 13.17 8.29
CA LYS A 181 2.09 14.59 8.13
C LYS A 181 3.35 15.44 8.10
N ILE A 182 3.44 16.33 7.13
CA ILE A 182 4.45 17.39 7.08
C ILE A 182 3.78 18.75 7.31
N GLU A 183 4.50 19.67 7.93
CA GLU A 183 4.03 21.04 8.16
C GLU A 183 4.34 21.91 6.93
N ALA A 184 3.42 21.88 5.96
CA ALA A 184 3.49 22.66 4.73
C ALA A 184 2.08 22.87 4.19
N ALA A 185 1.87 23.89 3.35
CA ALA A 185 0.58 24.23 2.77
C ALA A 185 0.72 24.55 1.28
N GLY A 186 -0.40 24.48 0.56
CA GLY A 186 -0.45 24.73 -0.89
C GLY A 186 0.29 23.67 -1.69
N LEU A 187 0.31 22.44 -1.20
CA LEU A 187 1.00 21.31 -1.82
C LEU A 187 0.15 20.70 -2.94
N PRO A 188 0.78 20.21 -4.01
CA PRO A 188 0.11 19.37 -5.00
C PRO A 188 -0.29 18.04 -4.36
N TYR A 189 -1.47 17.53 -4.67
CA TYR A 189 -1.96 16.25 -4.18
C TYR A 189 -2.65 15.44 -5.28
N LEU A 190 -2.70 14.11 -5.12
CA LEU A 190 -3.42 13.22 -6.03
C LEU A 190 -4.88 13.07 -5.62
N VAL A 191 -5.75 13.10 -6.62
CA VAL A 191 -7.18 12.81 -6.45
C VAL A 191 -7.39 11.30 -6.44
N TYR A 192 -8.20 10.82 -5.51
CA TYR A 192 -8.63 9.43 -5.46
C TYR A 192 -9.49 9.08 -6.68
N GLY A 193 -9.16 7.99 -7.34
CA GLY A 193 -10.02 7.33 -8.32
C GLY A 193 -10.99 6.36 -7.64
N ASN A 194 -11.42 5.35 -8.41
CA ASN A 194 -12.28 4.28 -7.91
C ASN A 194 -11.71 2.91 -8.34
N SER A 195 -11.20 2.12 -7.39
CA SER A 195 -10.61 0.81 -7.69
C SER A 195 -11.63 -0.25 -8.12
N ASP A 196 -12.94 -0.03 -7.87
CA ASP A 196 -13.99 -0.95 -8.34
C ASP A 196 -14.18 -0.87 -9.85
N GLU A 197 -14.07 0.33 -10.41
CA GLU A 197 -14.23 0.59 -11.83
C GLU A 197 -13.03 0.15 -12.68
N VAL A 198 -11.91 -0.15 -12.02
CA VAL A 198 -10.69 -0.62 -12.68
C VAL A 198 -10.94 -1.97 -13.36
N LYS A 199 -10.52 -2.09 -14.61
CA LYS A 199 -10.71 -3.28 -15.44
C LYS A 199 -9.36 -3.95 -15.76
N ILE A 200 -9.36 -5.27 -15.84
CA ILE A 200 -8.21 -6.04 -16.34
C ILE A 200 -7.92 -5.59 -17.78
N GLY A 201 -6.66 -5.39 -18.11
CA GLY A 201 -6.21 -4.83 -19.38
C GLY A 201 -6.17 -3.29 -19.42
N GLN A 202 -6.68 -2.59 -18.42
CA GLN A 202 -6.61 -1.12 -18.33
C GLN A 202 -5.17 -0.66 -18.10
N TRP A 203 -4.74 0.36 -18.87
CA TRP A 203 -3.42 1.00 -18.69
C TRP A 203 -3.30 1.71 -17.35
N VAL A 204 -2.13 1.57 -16.74
CA VAL A 204 -1.78 2.18 -15.46
C VAL A 204 -0.33 2.63 -15.45
N LEU A 205 -0.02 3.59 -14.56
CA LEU A 205 1.33 4.08 -14.34
C LEU A 205 1.69 3.89 -12.87
N ALA A 206 2.82 3.25 -12.60
CA ALA A 206 3.40 3.19 -11.27
C ALA A 206 4.46 4.29 -11.13
N ILE A 207 4.34 5.10 -10.07
CA ILE A 207 5.18 6.27 -9.82
C ILE A 207 5.81 6.14 -8.44
N GLY A 208 7.12 6.38 -8.35
CA GLY A 208 7.84 6.34 -7.09
C GLY A 208 9.29 6.78 -7.22
N TYR A 209 10.08 6.57 -6.16
CA TYR A 209 11.50 6.91 -6.05
C TYR A 209 12.35 5.65 -5.86
N PRO A 210 12.58 4.84 -6.92
CA PRO A 210 13.34 3.61 -6.79
C PRO A 210 14.81 3.91 -6.48
N LEU A 211 15.43 3.07 -5.63
CA LEU A 211 16.88 3.06 -5.38
C LEU A 211 17.50 4.43 -5.01
N ASN A 212 16.78 5.30 -4.31
CA ASN A 212 17.22 6.67 -4.02
C ASN A 212 17.50 7.56 -5.25
N LEU A 213 17.01 7.16 -6.41
CA LEU A 213 17.09 7.94 -7.65
C LEU A 213 16.01 9.04 -7.69
N GLU A 214 15.88 9.70 -8.82
CA GLU A 214 14.77 10.63 -9.07
C GLU A 214 13.45 9.90 -9.30
N THR A 215 12.34 10.66 -9.30
CA THR A 215 11.01 10.12 -9.57
C THR A 215 11.02 9.33 -10.87
N THR A 216 10.55 8.12 -10.81
CA THR A 216 10.46 7.20 -11.94
C THR A 216 8.99 6.87 -12.19
N VAL A 217 8.63 6.84 -13.48
CA VAL A 217 7.30 6.42 -13.96
C VAL A 217 7.49 5.17 -14.82
N THR A 218 6.73 4.13 -14.51
CA THR A 218 6.66 2.93 -15.32
C THR A 218 5.22 2.68 -15.75
N ALA A 219 5.01 2.16 -16.97
CA ALA A 219 3.70 1.87 -17.51
C ALA A 219 3.47 0.37 -17.61
N GLY A 220 2.24 -0.04 -17.44
CA GLY A 220 1.76 -1.41 -17.59
C GLY A 220 0.24 -1.44 -17.62
N ILE A 221 -0.34 -2.63 -17.43
CA ILE A 221 -1.78 -2.84 -17.36
C ILE A 221 -2.18 -3.45 -16.04
N ILE A 222 -3.45 -3.39 -15.70
CA ILE A 222 -4.01 -4.23 -14.64
C ILE A 222 -4.06 -5.67 -15.17
N SER A 223 -3.24 -6.54 -14.57
CA SER A 223 -3.14 -7.95 -14.95
C SER A 223 -4.18 -8.83 -14.24
N ALA A 224 -4.53 -8.48 -12.98
CA ALA A 224 -5.57 -9.15 -12.20
C ALA A 224 -6.07 -8.23 -11.07
N LYS A 225 -7.19 -8.63 -10.46
CA LYS A 225 -7.78 -7.97 -9.28
C LYS A 225 -7.94 -8.98 -8.15
N SER A 226 -8.06 -8.48 -6.93
CA SER A 226 -8.38 -9.27 -5.72
C SER A 226 -7.39 -10.40 -5.46
N ARG A 227 -6.09 -10.16 -5.73
CA ARG A 227 -5.04 -11.13 -5.47
C ARG A 227 -4.73 -11.22 -3.98
N SER A 228 -4.71 -12.45 -3.46
CA SER A 228 -4.16 -12.77 -2.14
C SER A 228 -2.78 -13.40 -2.32
N LEU A 229 -1.81 -12.91 -1.55
CA LEU A 229 -0.42 -13.39 -1.60
C LEU A 229 -0.08 -14.28 -0.40
N GLY A 230 -0.99 -14.40 0.57
CA GLY A 230 -0.79 -15.17 1.79
C GLY A 230 0.20 -14.52 2.77
N LEU A 231 0.51 -13.24 2.60
CA LEU A 231 1.46 -12.50 3.43
C LEU A 231 0.95 -12.25 4.86
N ASN A 232 -0.38 -12.17 5.01
CA ASN A 232 -1.06 -11.89 6.28
C ASN A 232 -1.50 -13.17 7.02
N ARG A 233 -0.78 -14.26 6.85
CA ARG A 233 -1.02 -15.50 7.61
C ARG A 233 -0.08 -15.57 8.82
N ASP A 234 -0.60 -16.06 9.95
CA ASP A 234 0.25 -16.39 11.08
C ASP A 234 1.07 -17.69 10.81
N ARG A 235 2.02 -18.01 11.71
CA ARG A 235 2.83 -19.23 11.58
C ARG A 235 2.01 -20.54 11.62
N SER A 236 0.75 -20.47 12.03
CA SER A 236 -0.19 -21.59 12.07
C SER A 236 -1.04 -21.68 10.80
N GLY A 237 -0.80 -20.76 9.82
CA GLY A 237 -1.55 -20.70 8.58
C GLY A 237 -2.91 -19.99 8.70
N ASN A 238 -3.26 -19.49 9.90
CA ASN A 238 -4.50 -18.75 10.09
C ASN A 238 -4.39 -17.36 9.47
N PRO A 239 -5.43 -16.87 8.80
CA PRO A 239 -5.43 -15.50 8.29
C PRO A 239 -5.35 -14.52 9.47
N ASN A 240 -4.30 -13.71 9.50
CA ASN A 240 -4.27 -12.52 10.32
C ASN A 240 -5.39 -11.57 9.85
N SER A 241 -5.78 -10.62 10.69
CA SER A 241 -6.93 -9.72 10.45
C SER A 241 -6.80 -8.81 9.21
N GLY A 242 -5.80 -8.99 8.37
CA GLY A 242 -5.54 -8.21 7.18
C GLY A 242 -6.30 -8.72 5.96
N VAL A 243 -6.85 -7.79 5.21
CA VAL A 243 -7.49 -8.08 3.91
C VAL A 243 -6.43 -8.04 2.84
N GLU A 244 -6.21 -9.16 2.18
CA GLU A 244 -5.37 -9.23 0.99
C GLU A 244 -6.27 -9.21 -0.25
N SER A 245 -6.38 -8.05 -0.87
CA SER A 245 -7.08 -7.87 -2.13
C SER A 245 -6.28 -6.87 -2.97
N TYR A 246 -5.21 -7.35 -3.58
CA TYR A 246 -4.31 -6.49 -4.35
C TYR A 246 -4.77 -6.35 -5.80
N LEU A 247 -4.48 -5.17 -6.39
CA LEU A 247 -4.43 -4.99 -7.83
C LEU A 247 -3.07 -5.51 -8.31
N GLN A 248 -3.06 -6.43 -9.26
CA GLN A 248 -1.85 -6.92 -9.91
C GLN A 248 -1.60 -6.12 -11.19
N THR A 249 -0.36 -5.71 -11.42
CA THR A 249 0.08 -5.01 -12.64
C THR A 249 1.45 -5.51 -13.08
N ASP A 250 1.72 -5.39 -14.38
CA ASP A 250 3.04 -5.57 -14.98
C ASP A 250 3.81 -4.24 -15.14
N ALA A 251 3.28 -3.12 -14.66
CA ALA A 251 4.07 -1.92 -14.46
C ALA A 251 5.23 -2.22 -13.50
N ALA A 252 6.46 -1.90 -13.89
CA ALA A 252 7.64 -2.29 -13.12
C ALA A 252 7.70 -1.53 -11.78
N VAL A 253 7.61 -2.28 -10.69
CA VAL A 253 7.82 -1.81 -9.32
C VAL A 253 9.07 -2.47 -8.77
N ASN A 254 9.95 -1.69 -8.16
CA ASN A 254 11.18 -2.12 -7.51
C ASN A 254 11.30 -1.47 -6.12
N MET A 255 12.30 -1.90 -5.33
CA MET A 255 12.60 -1.28 -4.03
C MET A 255 12.70 0.24 -4.14
N GLY A 256 11.98 0.95 -3.26
CA GLY A 256 11.84 2.40 -3.26
C GLY A 256 10.54 2.90 -3.90
N ASN A 257 9.90 2.14 -4.79
CA ASN A 257 8.56 2.48 -5.31
C ASN A 257 7.44 2.18 -4.30
N SER A 258 7.70 1.35 -3.28
CA SER A 258 6.75 1.05 -2.20
C SER A 258 6.24 2.34 -1.55
N GLY A 259 4.94 2.46 -1.38
CA GLY A 259 4.25 3.66 -0.91
C GLY A 259 3.96 4.70 -1.99
N GLY A 260 4.49 4.53 -3.20
CA GLY A 260 4.21 5.38 -4.36
C GLY A 260 2.84 5.12 -4.99
N ALA A 261 2.47 5.96 -5.95
CA ALA A 261 1.16 5.91 -6.58
C ALA A 261 1.08 4.88 -7.71
N LEU A 262 -0.05 4.17 -7.79
CA LEU A 262 -0.54 3.57 -9.03
C LEU A 262 -1.69 4.43 -9.53
N ILE A 263 -1.57 4.99 -10.75
CA ILE A 263 -2.57 5.89 -11.33
C ILE A 263 -3.14 5.31 -12.63
N ASN A 264 -4.34 5.75 -12.98
CA ASN A 264 -4.93 5.50 -14.30
C ASN A 264 -4.49 6.54 -15.33
N THR A 265 -4.94 6.40 -16.56
CA THR A 265 -4.66 7.34 -17.66
C THR A 265 -5.29 8.72 -17.50
N ASP A 266 -6.24 8.89 -16.57
CA ASP A 266 -6.81 10.19 -16.20
C ASP A 266 -5.98 10.92 -15.11
N GLY A 267 -4.86 10.31 -14.65
CA GLY A 267 -4.04 10.86 -13.57
C GLY A 267 -4.62 10.64 -12.16
N LYS A 268 -5.68 9.85 -12.00
CA LYS A 268 -6.29 9.55 -10.70
C LYS A 268 -5.61 8.37 -10.04
N MET A 269 -5.37 8.45 -8.74
CA MET A 269 -4.81 7.36 -7.96
C MET A 269 -5.81 6.21 -7.85
N ILE A 270 -5.42 5.00 -8.27
CA ILE A 270 -6.22 3.78 -8.18
C ILE A 270 -5.64 2.77 -7.19
N GLY A 271 -4.43 3.01 -6.70
CA GLY A 271 -3.79 2.19 -5.67
C GLY A 271 -2.49 2.78 -5.15
N ILE A 272 -1.95 2.15 -4.10
CA ILE A 272 -0.61 2.39 -3.54
C ILE A 272 0.26 1.17 -3.83
N ASN A 273 1.40 1.38 -4.50
CA ASN A 273 2.37 0.32 -4.76
C ASN A 273 2.87 -0.25 -3.44
N SER A 274 2.83 -1.57 -3.26
CA SER A 274 3.20 -2.21 -1.98
C SER A 274 4.28 -3.26 -2.18
N ALA A 275 4.06 -4.23 -3.06
CA ALA A 275 4.85 -5.44 -3.10
C ALA A 275 5.14 -5.92 -4.52
N ILE A 276 6.15 -6.80 -4.65
CA ILE A 276 6.42 -7.58 -5.85
C ILE A 276 6.47 -9.07 -5.46
N ALA A 277 5.95 -9.96 -6.31
CA ALA A 277 6.27 -11.38 -6.19
C ALA A 277 7.51 -11.67 -7.03
N SER A 278 8.61 -11.93 -6.35
CA SER A 278 9.89 -12.15 -7.02
C SER A 278 10.79 -13.10 -6.24
N PRO A 279 11.33 -14.15 -6.86
CA PRO A 279 12.31 -15.02 -6.22
C PRO A 279 13.66 -14.33 -5.97
N THR A 280 13.93 -13.22 -6.65
CA THR A 280 15.23 -12.51 -6.62
C THR A 280 15.16 -11.17 -5.91
N GLY A 281 13.97 -10.72 -5.46
CA GLY A 281 13.75 -9.40 -4.89
C GLY A 281 13.68 -8.27 -5.92
N TYR A 282 13.85 -8.56 -7.22
CA TYR A 282 13.70 -7.59 -8.31
C TYR A 282 12.44 -7.86 -9.13
N TYR A 283 11.96 -6.87 -9.86
CA TYR A 283 10.79 -6.98 -10.73
C TYR A 283 10.90 -8.18 -11.68
N SER A 284 9.84 -9.00 -11.69
CA SER A 284 9.73 -10.20 -12.52
C SER A 284 8.39 -10.31 -13.28
N GLY A 285 7.72 -9.17 -13.50
CA GLY A 285 6.42 -9.12 -14.18
C GLY A 285 5.21 -9.12 -13.23
N TYR A 286 5.43 -9.18 -11.92
CA TYR A 286 4.36 -9.28 -10.92
C TYR A 286 4.53 -8.19 -9.86
N SER A 287 3.80 -7.10 -10.02
CA SER A 287 3.72 -6.00 -9.06
C SER A 287 2.32 -5.94 -8.46
N TYR A 288 2.22 -5.48 -7.22
CA TYR A 288 0.98 -5.44 -6.46
C TYR A 288 0.76 -4.08 -5.83
N ALA A 289 -0.47 -3.60 -5.90
CA ALA A 289 -0.87 -2.34 -5.29
C ALA A 289 -2.12 -2.53 -4.43
N ILE A 290 -2.18 -1.81 -3.32
CA ILE A 290 -3.33 -1.76 -2.43
C ILE A 290 -4.42 -0.91 -3.11
N PRO A 291 -5.65 -1.42 -3.31
CA PRO A 291 -6.73 -0.70 -3.98
C PRO A 291 -7.07 0.63 -3.30
N VAL A 292 -7.29 1.67 -4.08
CA VAL A 292 -7.51 3.03 -3.55
C VAL A 292 -8.73 3.16 -2.64
N ASN A 293 -9.78 2.38 -2.84
CA ASN A 293 -10.96 2.41 -1.98
C ASN A 293 -10.63 1.92 -0.55
N ILE A 294 -9.71 0.94 -0.42
CA ILE A 294 -9.16 0.52 0.87
C ILE A 294 -8.26 1.63 1.44
N VAL A 295 -7.36 2.19 0.61
CA VAL A 295 -6.47 3.28 1.03
C VAL A 295 -7.27 4.43 1.62
N LYS A 296 -8.30 4.90 0.91
CA LYS A 296 -9.16 6.00 1.36
C LYS A 296 -9.79 5.71 2.73
N LYS A 297 -10.35 4.51 2.91
CA LYS A 297 -10.97 4.10 4.16
C LYS A 297 -9.97 4.07 5.31
N VAL A 298 -8.80 3.49 5.09
CA VAL A 298 -7.72 3.40 6.09
C VAL A 298 -7.23 4.79 6.49
N VAL A 299 -6.99 5.67 5.51
CA VAL A 299 -6.59 7.07 5.75
C VAL A 299 -7.65 7.83 6.53
N ASP A 300 -8.91 7.76 6.10
CA ASP A 300 -10.03 8.43 6.78
C ASP A 300 -10.17 7.98 8.24
N ASP A 301 -9.99 6.69 8.51
CA ASP A 301 -10.04 6.15 9.86
C ASP A 301 -8.85 6.58 10.71
N ILE A 302 -7.64 6.50 10.18
CA ILE A 302 -6.42 6.90 10.89
C ILE A 302 -6.50 8.38 11.26
N ILE A 303 -6.91 9.25 10.35
CA ILE A 303 -7.02 10.69 10.62
C ILE A 303 -8.11 10.96 11.66
N LYS A 304 -9.26 10.26 11.60
CA LYS A 304 -10.41 10.51 12.50
C LYS A 304 -10.31 9.84 13.85
N PHE A 305 -9.76 8.63 13.88
CA PHE A 305 -9.81 7.76 15.05
C PHE A 305 -8.42 7.33 15.55
N GLY A 306 -7.34 7.66 14.81
CA GLY A 306 -5.98 7.21 15.09
C GLY A 306 -5.74 5.74 14.77
N THR A 307 -6.76 4.96 14.41
CA THR A 307 -6.67 3.54 14.07
C THR A 307 -7.80 3.11 13.14
N VAL A 308 -7.56 2.04 12.39
CA VAL A 308 -8.54 1.51 11.43
C VAL A 308 -9.69 0.79 12.13
N GLN A 309 -10.91 1.15 11.75
CA GLN A 309 -12.14 0.53 12.26
C GLN A 309 -12.46 -0.70 11.42
N ARG A 310 -12.31 -1.89 12.00
CA ARG A 310 -12.60 -3.15 11.30
C ARG A 310 -13.96 -3.69 11.64
N ALA A 311 -14.75 -3.93 10.60
CA ALA A 311 -16.07 -4.51 10.69
C ALA A 311 -16.11 -5.91 10.09
N TYR A 312 -16.97 -6.76 10.63
CA TYR A 312 -17.11 -8.15 10.24
C TYR A 312 -18.57 -8.50 10.01
N ILE A 313 -18.83 -9.32 8.99
CA ILE A 313 -20.16 -9.93 8.75
C ILE A 313 -20.47 -10.91 9.89
N GLY A 314 -19.47 -11.64 10.38
CA GLY A 314 -19.63 -12.67 11.40
C GLY A 314 -20.03 -14.01 10.78
N VAL A 315 -19.26 -14.51 9.83
CA VAL A 315 -19.37 -15.84 9.21
C VAL A 315 -18.01 -16.50 9.14
N SER A 316 -17.98 -17.82 9.30
CA SER A 316 -16.86 -18.64 8.83
C SER A 316 -17.19 -19.13 7.44
N TYR A 317 -16.22 -19.12 6.53
CA TYR A 317 -16.44 -19.49 5.14
C TYR A 317 -15.20 -20.17 4.55
N VAL A 318 -15.41 -20.82 3.42
CA VAL A 318 -14.36 -21.35 2.55
C VAL A 318 -14.65 -20.96 1.11
N THR A 319 -13.60 -20.88 0.30
CA THR A 319 -13.70 -20.80 -1.16
C THR A 319 -13.52 -22.23 -1.70
N PRO A 320 -14.57 -22.91 -2.16
CA PRO A 320 -14.50 -24.33 -2.51
C PRO A 320 -13.46 -24.69 -3.58
N THR A 321 -13.10 -23.74 -4.44
CA THR A 321 -12.06 -23.91 -5.46
C THR A 321 -10.66 -24.10 -4.91
N ASP A 322 -10.44 -23.72 -3.65
CA ASP A 322 -9.13 -23.83 -2.96
C ASP A 322 -8.90 -25.24 -2.37
N TYR A 323 -9.92 -26.13 -2.47
CA TYR A 323 -9.91 -27.46 -1.85
C TYR A 323 -10.16 -28.54 -2.89
N SER A 324 -9.48 -29.68 -2.74
CA SER A 324 -9.80 -30.90 -3.48
C SER A 324 -11.15 -31.48 -3.06
N ASP A 325 -11.74 -32.35 -3.87
CA ASP A 325 -13.04 -32.98 -3.55
C ASP A 325 -12.98 -33.82 -2.27
N GLU A 326 -11.83 -34.44 -1.98
CA GLU A 326 -11.61 -35.18 -0.74
C GLU A 326 -11.59 -34.25 0.50
N GLU A 327 -10.98 -33.08 0.38
CA GLU A 327 -10.95 -32.07 1.44
C GLU A 327 -12.33 -31.45 1.64
N LYS A 328 -13.06 -31.13 0.55
CA LYS A 328 -14.46 -30.65 0.62
C LYS A 328 -15.33 -31.62 1.41
N LYS A 329 -15.22 -32.94 1.13
CA LYS A 329 -15.96 -33.98 1.88
C LYS A 329 -15.63 -33.96 3.36
N LYS A 330 -14.35 -33.82 3.75
CA LYS A 330 -13.93 -33.78 5.14
C LYS A 330 -14.50 -32.59 5.92
N ILE A 331 -14.63 -31.41 5.28
CA ILE A 331 -15.15 -30.19 5.90
C ILE A 331 -16.66 -30.02 5.67
N GLY A 332 -17.32 -30.97 5.00
CA GLY A 332 -18.77 -30.98 4.77
C GLY A 332 -19.25 -29.93 3.75
N VAL A 333 -18.39 -29.59 2.79
CA VAL A 333 -18.72 -28.70 1.67
C VAL A 333 -19.19 -29.56 0.49
N PRO A 334 -20.33 -29.24 -0.14
CA PRO A 334 -20.79 -29.94 -1.34
C PRO A 334 -19.78 -29.87 -2.49
N GLU A 335 -19.69 -30.93 -3.31
CA GLU A 335 -18.76 -31.00 -4.45
C GLU A 335 -19.04 -29.89 -5.49
N ASP A 336 -20.31 -29.54 -5.68
CA ASP A 336 -20.81 -28.51 -6.60
C ASP A 336 -20.83 -27.09 -5.98
N ALA A 337 -20.35 -26.92 -4.74
CA ALA A 337 -20.27 -25.62 -4.11
C ALA A 337 -19.25 -24.73 -4.85
N TYR A 338 -19.59 -23.47 -5.03
CA TYR A 338 -18.74 -22.44 -5.66
C TYR A 338 -18.82 -21.11 -4.91
N GLY A 339 -17.94 -20.18 -5.26
CA GLY A 339 -17.93 -18.84 -4.64
C GLY A 339 -17.54 -18.89 -3.16
N ILE A 340 -18.34 -18.28 -2.30
CA ILE A 340 -18.05 -18.16 -0.86
C ILE A 340 -19.07 -18.99 -0.08
N TYR A 341 -18.67 -20.18 0.35
CA TYR A 341 -19.54 -21.12 1.07
C TYR A 341 -19.44 -20.90 2.59
N VAL A 342 -20.58 -20.63 3.22
CA VAL A 342 -20.68 -20.39 4.67
C VAL A 342 -20.64 -21.72 5.43
N THR A 343 -19.57 -21.93 6.20
CA THR A 343 -19.36 -23.15 7.00
C THR A 343 -19.91 -23.05 8.42
N ASP A 344 -19.93 -21.84 8.99
CA ASP A 344 -20.50 -21.56 10.32
C ASP A 344 -20.93 -20.10 10.46
N VAL A 345 -21.90 -19.85 11.37
CA VAL A 345 -22.44 -18.51 11.66
C VAL A 345 -22.55 -18.36 13.18
N PRO A 346 -21.57 -17.70 13.84
CA PRO A 346 -21.61 -17.42 15.26
C PRO A 346 -22.85 -16.64 15.68
N LYS A 347 -23.48 -17.05 16.79
CA LYS A 347 -24.77 -16.47 17.26
C LYS A 347 -24.69 -14.99 17.65
N ASP A 348 -23.51 -14.53 18.02
CA ASP A 348 -23.20 -13.13 18.35
C ASP A 348 -22.84 -12.28 17.12
N GLY A 349 -22.69 -12.91 15.94
CA GLY A 349 -22.37 -12.25 14.66
C GLY A 349 -23.53 -11.45 14.08
N GLY A 350 -23.23 -10.46 13.23
CA GLY A 350 -24.22 -9.69 12.47
C GLY A 350 -25.00 -10.56 11.49
N ALA A 351 -24.31 -11.52 10.86
CA ALA A 351 -24.89 -12.47 9.91
C ALA A 351 -25.98 -13.34 10.53
N TYR A 352 -25.78 -13.81 11.76
CA TYR A 352 -26.79 -14.63 12.46
C TYR A 352 -28.11 -13.87 12.64
N ASN A 353 -27.99 -12.61 13.09
CA ASN A 353 -29.16 -11.75 13.31
C ASN A 353 -29.88 -11.40 11.98
N ALA A 354 -29.15 -11.34 10.89
CA ALA A 354 -29.69 -11.10 9.55
C ALA A 354 -30.34 -12.36 8.92
N GLY A 355 -30.15 -13.55 9.52
CA GLY A 355 -30.71 -14.80 9.04
C GLY A 355 -29.84 -15.56 8.06
N ILE A 356 -28.56 -15.21 7.91
CA ILE A 356 -27.56 -16.01 7.18
C ILE A 356 -27.32 -17.31 7.96
N ARG A 357 -27.14 -18.42 7.27
CA ARG A 357 -27.02 -19.76 7.84
C ARG A 357 -25.85 -20.52 7.22
N LYS A 358 -25.37 -21.53 7.93
CA LYS A 358 -24.48 -22.54 7.37
C LYS A 358 -25.12 -23.16 6.11
N GLY A 359 -24.34 -23.32 5.07
CA GLY A 359 -24.77 -23.82 3.77
C GLY A 359 -25.19 -22.76 2.76
N ASP A 360 -25.25 -21.49 3.15
CA ASP A 360 -25.46 -20.40 2.21
C ASP A 360 -24.21 -20.16 1.36
N MET A 361 -24.41 -19.74 0.12
CA MET A 361 -23.33 -19.24 -0.74
C MET A 361 -23.49 -17.71 -0.88
N ILE A 362 -22.53 -16.94 -0.41
CA ILE A 362 -22.53 -15.48 -0.57
C ILE A 362 -22.14 -15.15 -2.01
N SER A 363 -22.99 -14.41 -2.72
CA SER A 363 -22.81 -14.04 -4.12
C SER A 363 -22.59 -12.54 -4.35
N MET A 364 -23.13 -11.67 -3.47
CA MET A 364 -22.96 -10.22 -3.60
C MET A 364 -22.86 -9.54 -2.23
N VAL A 365 -22.13 -8.43 -2.17
CA VAL A 365 -22.10 -7.48 -1.06
C VAL A 365 -22.43 -6.11 -1.60
N ASN A 366 -23.50 -5.47 -1.10
CA ASN A 366 -24.01 -4.19 -1.59
C ASN A 366 -24.18 -4.12 -3.12
N GLY A 367 -24.67 -5.22 -3.73
CA GLY A 367 -24.87 -5.33 -5.16
C GLY A 367 -23.59 -5.58 -5.98
N VAL A 368 -22.43 -5.64 -5.34
CA VAL A 368 -21.17 -6.00 -6.00
C VAL A 368 -21.00 -7.51 -5.91
N ALA A 369 -20.87 -8.18 -7.06
CA ALA A 369 -20.62 -9.62 -7.12
C ALA A 369 -19.29 -9.96 -6.46
N VAL A 370 -19.27 -11.04 -5.66
CA VAL A 370 -18.09 -11.57 -4.99
C VAL A 370 -18.00 -13.07 -5.20
N SER A 371 -16.84 -13.53 -5.63
CA SER A 371 -16.56 -14.93 -5.96
C SER A 371 -15.47 -15.55 -5.08
N SER A 372 -14.75 -14.72 -4.33
CA SER A 372 -13.66 -15.14 -3.44
C SER A 372 -13.74 -14.45 -2.08
N GLY A 373 -13.11 -15.07 -1.07
CA GLY A 373 -12.98 -14.47 0.24
C GLY A 373 -12.29 -13.10 0.21
N ALA A 374 -11.30 -12.92 -0.66
CA ALA A 374 -10.59 -11.66 -0.86
C ALA A 374 -11.53 -10.55 -1.35
N GLU A 375 -12.36 -10.83 -2.35
CA GLU A 375 -13.36 -9.88 -2.86
C GLU A 375 -14.39 -9.51 -1.81
N MET A 376 -14.93 -10.50 -1.08
CA MET A 376 -15.87 -10.24 0.00
C MET A 376 -15.24 -9.38 1.11
N GLN A 377 -14.05 -9.73 1.55
CA GLN A 377 -13.34 -8.97 2.58
C GLN A 377 -13.03 -7.55 2.12
N GLU A 378 -12.64 -7.35 0.86
CA GLU A 378 -12.44 -6.03 0.28
C GLU A 378 -13.70 -5.17 0.39
N GLN A 379 -14.86 -5.72 -0.01
CA GLN A 379 -16.13 -5.00 0.07
C GLN A 379 -16.51 -4.66 1.51
N VAL A 380 -16.35 -5.60 2.45
CA VAL A 380 -16.69 -5.41 3.87
C VAL A 380 -15.73 -4.45 4.56
N SER A 381 -14.45 -4.45 4.19
CA SER A 381 -13.41 -3.64 4.82
C SER A 381 -13.62 -2.13 4.70
N ARG A 382 -14.49 -1.69 3.82
CA ARG A 382 -14.84 -0.27 3.59
C ARG A 382 -15.77 0.30 4.64
N TYR A 383 -16.34 -0.57 5.47
CA TYR A 383 -17.34 -0.22 6.47
C TYR A 383 -16.74 -0.29 7.88
N LYS A 384 -17.43 0.32 8.82
CA LYS A 384 -17.07 0.31 10.25
C LYS A 384 -18.12 -0.46 11.07
N PRO A 385 -17.83 -0.86 12.30
CA PRO A 385 -18.81 -1.44 13.20
C PRO A 385 -20.04 -0.53 13.35
N GLY A 386 -21.23 -1.14 13.28
CA GLY A 386 -22.51 -0.44 13.30
C GLY A 386 -23.09 -0.13 11.92
N ASP A 387 -22.29 -0.07 10.87
CA ASP A 387 -22.79 0.13 9.52
C ASP A 387 -23.65 -1.07 9.04
N ARG A 388 -24.58 -0.80 8.14
CA ARG A 388 -25.45 -1.80 7.54
C ARG A 388 -25.07 -2.01 6.09
N ILE A 389 -24.98 -3.27 5.69
CA ILE A 389 -24.72 -3.69 4.32
C ILE A 389 -25.78 -4.69 3.88
N THR A 390 -25.99 -4.80 2.57
CA THR A 390 -26.78 -5.88 1.99
C THR A 390 -25.86 -7.03 1.59
N VAL A 391 -26.23 -8.24 1.99
CA VAL A 391 -25.54 -9.47 1.58
C VAL A 391 -26.52 -10.34 0.83
N THR A 392 -26.23 -10.67 -0.40
CA THR A 392 -27.01 -11.59 -1.20
C THR A 392 -26.41 -12.99 -1.08
N VAL A 393 -27.24 -13.95 -0.72
CA VAL A 393 -26.88 -15.35 -0.58
C VAL A 393 -27.73 -16.23 -1.48
N ILE A 394 -27.19 -17.35 -1.91
CA ILE A 394 -27.92 -18.42 -2.60
C ILE A 394 -28.13 -19.55 -1.61
N ARG A 395 -29.39 -19.85 -1.28
CA ARG A 395 -29.82 -20.93 -0.37
C ARG A 395 -30.75 -21.87 -1.12
N SER A 396 -30.37 -23.14 -1.26
CA SER A 396 -31.13 -24.15 -2.01
C SER A 396 -31.56 -23.67 -3.41
N GLY A 397 -30.63 -23.02 -4.14
CA GLY A 397 -30.82 -22.48 -5.46
C GLY A 397 -31.67 -21.19 -5.55
N LYS A 398 -32.10 -20.63 -4.43
CA LYS A 398 -32.83 -19.35 -4.36
C LYS A 398 -31.96 -18.22 -3.88
N GLU A 399 -31.98 -17.12 -4.60
CA GLU A 399 -31.30 -15.89 -4.23
C GLU A 399 -32.11 -15.13 -3.15
N MET A 400 -31.43 -14.71 -2.08
CA MET A 400 -32.02 -13.99 -0.96
C MET A 400 -31.08 -12.85 -0.55
N THR A 401 -31.62 -11.63 -0.45
CA THR A 401 -30.85 -10.47 0.02
C THR A 401 -31.19 -10.18 1.48
N MET A 402 -30.16 -10.04 2.31
CA MET A 402 -30.25 -9.83 3.75
C MET A 402 -29.55 -8.58 4.18
N ASN A 403 -30.14 -7.83 5.12
CA ASN A 403 -29.51 -6.65 5.74
C ASN A 403 -28.69 -7.08 6.93
N VAL A 404 -27.36 -6.95 6.85
CA VAL A 404 -26.42 -7.31 7.90
C VAL A 404 -25.91 -6.05 8.56
N GLN A 405 -26.06 -5.94 9.87
CA GLN A 405 -25.40 -4.91 10.65
C GLN A 405 -24.04 -5.44 11.11
N LEU A 406 -22.99 -4.77 10.65
CA LEU A 406 -21.62 -5.19 10.90
C LEU A 406 -21.22 -4.95 12.35
N LYS A 407 -20.40 -5.85 12.90
CA LYS A 407 -19.85 -5.77 14.25
C LYS A 407 -18.33 -5.77 14.23
N ASN A 408 -17.70 -5.30 15.31
CA ASN A 408 -16.26 -5.47 15.51
C ASN A 408 -15.93 -6.91 15.90
N LYS A 409 -14.64 -7.22 16.06
CA LYS A 409 -14.17 -8.57 16.44
C LYS A 409 -14.69 -9.05 17.81
N ALA A 410 -15.02 -8.11 18.72
CA ALA A 410 -15.60 -8.41 20.03
C ALA A 410 -17.12 -8.64 19.98
N GLY A 411 -17.75 -8.58 18.81
CA GLY A 411 -19.19 -8.81 18.64
C GLY A 411 -20.07 -7.63 19.02
N ASN A 412 -19.51 -6.43 19.17
CA ASN A 412 -20.23 -5.20 19.50
C ASN A 412 -20.05 -4.12 18.39
N PHE A 413 -20.57 -2.92 18.63
CA PHE A 413 -20.55 -1.80 17.69
C PHE A 413 -19.54 -0.71 18.09
N ASP A 414 -18.71 -0.96 19.10
CA ASP A 414 -17.81 0.05 19.63
C ASP A 414 -16.76 0.44 18.61
N VAL A 415 -16.55 1.73 18.48
CA VAL A 415 -15.50 2.32 17.66
C VAL A 415 -14.24 2.35 18.51
N VAL A 416 -13.20 1.69 18.04
CA VAL A 416 -11.89 1.72 18.68
C VAL A 416 -11.27 3.08 18.39
N LYS A 417 -11.03 3.90 19.42
CA LYS A 417 -10.26 5.13 19.28
C LYS A 417 -8.77 4.76 19.40
N GLY A 418 -8.03 5.03 18.37
CA GLY A 418 -6.58 4.84 18.34
C GLY A 418 -5.83 5.93 19.11
N GLU A 419 -4.55 5.91 19.00
CA GLU A 419 -3.47 6.55 19.76
C GLU A 419 -3.53 8.06 20.07
N ILE A 420 -4.57 8.80 19.70
CA ILE A 420 -4.69 10.23 20.10
C ILE A 420 -4.56 10.40 21.63
N ALA A 421 -4.98 9.39 22.41
CA ALA A 421 -4.83 9.42 23.86
C ALA A 421 -3.45 8.91 24.35
N ALA A 422 -2.77 8.04 23.60
CA ALA A 422 -1.42 7.61 23.92
C ALA A 422 -0.38 8.69 23.59
N ASP A 423 -0.67 9.54 22.61
CA ASP A 423 0.16 10.70 22.26
C ASP A 423 0.22 11.73 23.43
N LYS A 424 -0.86 11.87 24.23
CA LYS A 424 -0.85 12.71 25.44
C LYS A 424 0.14 12.20 26.49
N LEU A 425 0.39 10.90 26.59
CA LEU A 425 1.40 10.34 27.49
C LEU A 425 2.81 10.38 26.90
N GLY A 426 2.93 10.40 25.57
CA GLY A 426 4.20 10.32 24.88
C GLY A 426 4.89 8.96 25.06
N ALA A 427 4.14 7.86 24.86
CA ALA A 427 4.69 6.51 24.98
C ALA A 427 3.94 5.47 24.12
N ASP A 428 4.68 4.47 23.63
CA ASP A 428 4.09 3.26 23.03
C ASP A 428 3.54 2.35 24.11
N LEU A 429 2.25 2.05 24.04
CA LEU A 429 1.54 1.28 25.05
C LEU A 429 1.01 -0.04 24.45
N VAL A 430 1.14 -1.13 25.20
CA VAL A 430 0.66 -2.46 24.79
C VAL A 430 -0.09 -3.12 25.94
N THR A 431 -1.24 -3.72 25.67
CA THR A 431 -1.97 -4.53 26.68
C THR A 431 -1.10 -5.69 27.15
N LEU A 432 -1.01 -5.89 28.45
CA LEU A 432 -0.23 -6.95 29.08
C LEU A 432 -0.80 -8.32 28.65
N ASP A 433 0.08 -9.19 28.17
CA ASP A 433 -0.26 -10.55 27.79
C ASP A 433 -0.91 -11.31 28.97
N PRO A 434 -2.05 -12.00 28.78
CA PRO A 434 -2.76 -12.69 29.86
C PRO A 434 -1.92 -13.73 30.63
N LYS A 435 -0.95 -14.38 29.97
CA LYS A 435 -0.03 -15.33 30.63
C LYS A 435 0.94 -14.58 31.54
N LYS A 436 1.51 -13.47 31.06
CA LYS A 436 2.41 -12.63 31.86
C LYS A 436 1.67 -11.94 33.01
N ALA A 437 0.42 -11.53 32.80
CA ALA A 437 -0.44 -11.00 33.87
C ALA A 437 -0.61 -12.03 35.00
N LYS A 438 -0.92 -13.27 34.66
CA LYS A 438 -1.06 -14.37 35.62
C LYS A 438 0.26 -14.69 36.34
N GLU A 439 1.38 -14.70 35.65
CA GLU A 439 2.72 -14.88 36.22
C GLU A 439 3.10 -13.78 37.21
N SER A 440 2.64 -12.55 36.94
CA SER A 440 2.85 -11.37 37.81
C SER A 440 1.76 -11.20 38.89
N GLY A 441 0.80 -12.13 38.99
CA GLY A 441 -0.27 -12.08 40.01
C GLY A 441 -1.28 -10.94 39.81
N VAL A 442 -1.42 -10.41 38.59
CA VAL A 442 -2.35 -9.33 38.27
C VAL A 442 -3.43 -9.79 37.29
N THR A 443 -4.57 -9.12 37.28
CA THR A 443 -5.70 -9.46 36.42
C THR A 443 -5.57 -8.91 34.99
N GLY A 444 -4.67 -7.95 34.77
CA GLY A 444 -4.42 -7.28 33.49
C GLY A 444 -3.52 -6.06 33.72
N GLY A 445 -3.34 -5.26 32.68
CA GLY A 445 -2.56 -4.01 32.74
C GLY A 445 -2.10 -3.56 31.37
N VAL A 446 -1.35 -2.44 31.35
CA VAL A 446 -0.78 -1.86 30.13
C VAL A 446 0.73 -1.68 30.31
N VAL A 447 1.49 -2.25 29.41
CA VAL A 447 2.95 -2.14 29.40
C VAL A 447 3.36 -0.88 28.63
N VAL A 448 4.19 -0.04 29.25
CA VAL A 448 4.90 1.04 28.58
C VAL A 448 6.07 0.44 27.83
N LYS A 449 5.92 0.26 26.52
CA LYS A 449 6.92 -0.40 25.67
C LYS A 449 8.09 0.52 25.35
N ARG A 450 7.78 1.80 25.14
CA ARG A 450 8.75 2.85 24.82
C ARG A 450 8.23 4.21 25.27
N ILE A 451 9.09 5.03 25.82
CA ILE A 451 8.82 6.42 26.14
C ILE A 451 9.44 7.28 25.05
N HIS A 452 8.64 8.18 24.48
CA HIS A 452 9.09 9.09 23.43
C HIS A 452 9.81 10.29 24.06
N PRO A 453 10.92 10.76 23.48
CA PRO A 453 11.56 12.00 23.88
C PRO A 453 10.55 13.17 23.81
N ASP A 454 10.62 14.06 24.79
CA ASP A 454 9.73 15.23 24.89
C ASP A 454 8.24 14.93 25.15
N GLY A 455 7.84 13.68 25.36
CA GLY A 455 6.50 13.30 25.79
C GLY A 455 6.19 13.66 27.24
N ALA A 456 4.91 13.60 27.67
CA ALA A 456 4.52 13.95 29.04
C ALA A 456 5.22 13.06 30.09
N ILE A 457 5.34 11.75 29.82
CA ILE A 457 6.05 10.82 30.69
C ILE A 457 7.53 11.19 30.81
N ASP A 458 8.22 11.48 29.68
CA ASP A 458 9.64 11.81 29.65
C ASP A 458 9.93 13.12 30.40
N LYS A 459 9.11 14.16 30.16
CA LYS A 459 9.28 15.48 30.79
C LYS A 459 8.97 15.54 32.29
N GLN A 460 7.96 14.77 32.71
CA GLN A 460 7.34 14.93 34.03
C GLN A 460 7.59 13.75 34.98
N SER A 461 8.19 12.66 34.50
CA SER A 461 8.42 11.47 35.31
C SER A 461 9.81 10.87 35.11
N ARG A 462 10.18 9.93 36.02
CA ARG A 462 11.33 9.07 35.84
C ARG A 462 10.94 7.65 35.43
N MET A 463 9.76 7.51 34.86
CA MET A 463 9.28 6.23 34.36
C MET A 463 10.22 5.72 33.27
N LYS A 464 10.38 4.41 33.21
CA LYS A 464 11.22 3.74 32.20
C LYS A 464 10.39 2.74 31.40
N ASP A 465 10.92 2.38 30.24
CA ASP A 465 10.37 1.30 29.43
C ASP A 465 10.22 0.02 30.25
N GLY A 466 9.16 -0.73 29.98
CA GLY A 466 8.82 -1.96 30.69
C GLY A 466 7.93 -1.77 31.91
N PHE A 467 7.58 -0.52 32.29
CA PHE A 467 6.61 -0.26 33.35
C PHE A 467 5.24 -0.83 33.01
N VAL A 468 4.60 -1.49 33.96
CA VAL A 468 3.24 -2.03 33.82
C VAL A 468 2.27 -1.17 34.58
N ILE A 469 1.41 -0.46 33.85
CA ILE A 469 0.35 0.38 34.41
C ILE A 469 -0.80 -0.53 34.82
N LEU A 470 -1.21 -0.46 36.10
CA LEU A 470 -2.33 -1.22 36.65
C LEU A 470 -3.56 -0.35 36.93
N LYS A 471 -3.32 0.92 37.26
CA LYS A 471 -4.40 1.87 37.59
C LYS A 471 -4.11 3.23 36.97
N LEU A 472 -5.19 3.91 36.61
CA LEU A 472 -5.19 5.30 36.19
C LEU A 472 -6.26 6.06 36.99
N ASN A 473 -5.88 7.15 37.68
CA ASN A 473 -6.79 7.87 38.58
C ASN A 473 -7.53 6.94 39.53
N ASN A 474 -6.83 5.99 40.12
CA ASN A 474 -7.34 4.97 41.06
C ASN A 474 -8.29 3.93 40.44
N LYS A 475 -8.63 4.00 39.15
CA LYS A 475 -9.40 2.99 38.43
C LYS A 475 -8.48 1.92 37.88
N ALA A 476 -8.78 0.65 38.14
CA ALA A 476 -8.02 -0.47 37.56
C ALA A 476 -8.18 -0.48 36.03
N ILE A 477 -7.08 -0.77 35.31
CA ILE A 477 -7.04 -0.89 33.86
C ILE A 477 -6.52 -2.27 33.49
N SER A 478 -7.17 -2.90 32.53
CA SER A 478 -6.79 -4.21 31.99
C SER A 478 -6.29 -4.15 30.53
N SER A 479 -6.57 -3.04 29.83
CA SER A 479 -6.23 -2.89 28.41
C SER A 479 -5.83 -1.45 28.06
N VAL A 480 -5.18 -1.29 26.91
CA VAL A 480 -4.84 0.02 26.33
C VAL A 480 -6.11 0.82 26.02
N GLU A 481 -7.19 0.17 25.64
CA GLU A 481 -8.49 0.81 25.32
C GLU A 481 -9.11 1.46 26.56
N GLU A 482 -9.11 0.77 27.70
CA GLU A 482 -9.59 1.33 28.97
C GLU A 482 -8.74 2.52 29.43
N LEU A 483 -7.40 2.40 29.33
CA LEU A 483 -6.47 3.47 29.63
C LEU A 483 -6.76 4.71 28.76
N ARG A 484 -6.92 4.54 27.46
CA ARG A 484 -7.20 5.61 26.50
C ARG A 484 -8.51 6.35 26.81
N THR A 485 -9.55 5.62 27.16
CA THR A 485 -10.84 6.22 27.51
C THR A 485 -10.71 7.19 28.68
N ILE A 486 -9.94 6.82 29.70
CA ILE A 486 -9.75 7.66 30.88
C ILE A 486 -8.86 8.88 30.57
N ILE A 487 -7.79 8.69 29.79
CA ILE A 487 -6.86 9.78 29.41
C ILE A 487 -7.55 10.82 28.52
N GLY A 488 -8.43 10.38 27.61
CA GLY A 488 -9.12 11.28 26.67
C GLY A 488 -9.94 12.38 27.37
N GLU A 489 -10.43 12.11 28.58
CA GLU A 489 -11.28 13.01 29.39
C GLU A 489 -10.51 13.76 30.50
N SER A 490 -9.23 13.45 30.70
CA SER A 490 -8.44 13.95 31.84
C SER A 490 -7.39 14.98 31.41
N LYS A 491 -7.25 16.05 32.22
CA LYS A 491 -6.14 17.01 32.12
C LYS A 491 -4.96 16.62 33.01
N GLU A 492 -5.22 15.85 34.05
CA GLU A 492 -4.21 15.33 34.98
C GLU A 492 -4.47 13.85 35.20
N VAL A 493 -3.45 13.04 35.28
CA VAL A 493 -3.54 11.61 35.52
C VAL A 493 -2.53 11.14 36.54
N VAL A 494 -3.00 10.26 37.43
CA VAL A 494 -2.17 9.52 38.38
C VAL A 494 -2.01 8.10 37.86
N ILE A 495 -0.81 7.71 37.49
CA ILE A 495 -0.48 6.39 36.97
C ILE A 495 0.11 5.55 38.10
N SER A 496 -0.53 4.42 38.44
CA SER A 496 0.01 3.47 39.42
C SER A 496 0.32 2.14 38.75
N GLY A 497 1.45 1.55 39.09
CA GLY A 497 1.89 0.29 38.48
C GLY A 497 3.21 -0.22 39.06
N PHE A 498 3.82 -1.16 38.35
CA PHE A 498 5.05 -1.82 38.81
C PHE A 498 6.02 -2.12 37.66
N TYR A 499 7.26 -2.46 38.00
CA TYR A 499 8.24 -3.02 37.07
C TYR A 499 8.35 -4.53 37.30
N PRO A 500 8.21 -5.37 36.27
CA PRO A 500 8.43 -6.81 36.40
C PRO A 500 9.83 -7.11 36.96
N GLY A 501 9.87 -7.92 38.04
CA GLY A 501 11.13 -8.27 38.74
C GLY A 501 11.60 -7.30 39.80
N TYR A 502 10.82 -6.26 40.11
CA TYR A 502 11.09 -5.35 41.21
C TYR A 502 9.90 -5.33 42.19
N ASP A 503 10.21 -5.29 43.49
CA ASP A 503 9.17 -5.20 44.52
C ASP A 503 8.69 -3.77 44.67
N GLY A 504 7.35 -3.59 44.77
CA GLY A 504 6.69 -2.33 45.07
C GLY A 504 5.80 -1.79 43.94
N LEU A 505 4.88 -0.92 44.34
CA LEU A 505 4.04 -0.13 43.44
C LEU A 505 4.60 1.28 43.36
N TYR A 506 4.64 1.80 42.16
CA TYR A 506 5.12 3.16 41.85
C TYR A 506 3.94 4.01 41.40
N GLU A 507 3.96 5.29 41.76
CA GLU A 507 2.97 6.27 41.33
C GLU A 507 3.67 7.45 40.63
N TYR A 508 3.06 7.89 39.52
CA TYR A 508 3.50 9.03 38.73
C TYR A 508 2.33 9.96 38.45
N ASN A 509 2.50 11.24 38.75
CA ASN A 509 1.51 12.28 38.46
C ASN A 509 1.94 13.01 37.20
N LEU A 510 1.05 13.10 36.21
CA LEU A 510 1.31 13.76 34.93
C LEU A 510 0.19 14.75 34.63
N VAL A 511 0.57 15.92 34.12
CA VAL A 511 -0.32 16.90 33.52
C VAL A 511 -0.34 16.66 32.02
N LEU A 512 -1.51 16.51 31.44
CA LEU A 512 -1.71 16.25 30.02
C LEU A 512 -2.13 17.57 29.37
N ASP A 513 -1.19 18.24 28.74
CA ASP A 513 -1.48 19.47 28.00
C ASP A 513 -2.32 19.15 26.74
N ASP A 514 -3.31 20.00 26.45
CA ASP A 514 -3.99 20.02 25.16
C ASP A 514 -2.99 20.59 24.14
N GLN A 515 -2.32 19.72 23.35
CA GLN A 515 -1.49 20.15 22.22
C GLN A 515 -2.33 20.39 20.98
#